data_243b7fb5de4f9666f60dfcce807b9f92
#
_entry.id   243b7fb5de4f9666f60dfcce807b9f92
#
_cell.length_a   1.000
_cell.length_b   1.000
_cell.length_c   1.000
_cell.angle_alpha   90.00
_cell.angle_beta   90.00
_cell.angle_gamma   90.00
#
_symmetry.space_group_name_H-M   'P 1'
#
loop_
_entity.id
_entity.type
_entity.pdbx_description
1 polymer ?
#
loop_
_entity_poly.entity_id
_entity_poly.type
_entity_poly.pdbx_seq_one_letter_code
_entity_poly.pdbx_strand_id
1 'polypeptide(L)'
;MQSSKCKKIEPAKRVQGVSEYYFSKKLREVAYLREKGCDVISLGIGGPDRPPHVNVIETLCQQSHRADTHSYQPYVGIPELRKAFSEWYAKSYGVALDPKTEIQPLIGSKEGILHTTLAFVNKGDGVLVPNPGYPTYSSVSRLAEAEIFTYDLLEENGWQPDFEALEKLPLERIKLMWVNYPNMPTGARATAETMRRLVDFGRRHGIVICNDNPYSFILNDQPESLLKIEGAKDICIEMNSLSKSHNMAGWRVGMLASNPQFIEWILRVKSNIDSGMFRPVQLAAVEALGADEEWYAELNSEYADRRKIAEQIMTALGCSFDSDQVGLFLWGRIPDGMRDAEQLTDLLLYEENIFITPGMVFGSNGNRYIRISLCATRERMREALHRVQNGAIQSVL
;
A
#
# COMPACT_ATOMS: atom_id res chain seq x y z
N MET A 1 -43.67 7.99 38.57
CA MET A 1 -42.86 8.48 37.44
C MET A 1 -41.77 7.46 37.12
N GLN A 2 -41.95 6.62 36.10
CA GLN A 2 -40.91 5.71 35.63
C GLN A 2 -39.90 6.55 34.89
N SER A 3 -38.67 6.64 35.41
CA SER A 3 -37.53 7.21 34.73
C SER A 3 -37.28 6.39 33.45
N SER A 4 -37.60 6.93 32.29
CA SER A 4 -37.22 6.33 31.01
C SER A 4 -35.70 6.33 30.93
N LYS A 5 -35.06 5.20 31.26
CA LYS A 5 -33.63 5.02 31.01
C LYS A 5 -33.40 5.18 29.51
N CYS A 6 -32.83 6.31 29.13
CA CYS A 6 -32.40 6.52 27.74
C CYS A 6 -31.49 5.36 27.32
N LYS A 7 -31.88 4.62 26.29
CA LYS A 7 -31.12 3.46 25.83
C LYS A 7 -29.80 3.96 25.29
N LYS A 8 -28.67 3.53 25.86
CA LYS A 8 -27.35 3.91 25.42
C LYS A 8 -27.14 3.40 23.97
N ILE A 9 -26.77 4.31 23.07
CA ILE A 9 -26.42 3.95 21.70
C ILE A 9 -24.99 3.43 21.72
N GLU A 10 -24.79 2.24 21.17
CA GLU A 10 -23.48 1.61 21.05
C GLU A 10 -23.14 1.36 19.56
N PRO A 11 -21.86 1.42 19.17
CA PRO A 11 -21.45 1.11 17.80
C PRO A 11 -21.66 -0.38 17.50
N ALA A 12 -21.76 -0.72 16.21
CA ALA A 12 -21.84 -2.11 15.80
C ALA A 12 -20.59 -2.91 16.26
N LYS A 13 -20.77 -4.19 16.61
CA LYS A 13 -19.70 -5.05 17.14
C LYS A 13 -18.46 -5.07 16.25
N ARG A 14 -18.65 -5.08 14.91
CA ARG A 14 -17.55 -5.03 13.94
C ARG A 14 -16.67 -3.78 14.04
N VAL A 15 -17.22 -2.66 14.48
CA VAL A 15 -16.49 -1.40 14.69
C VAL A 15 -15.67 -1.44 15.98
N GLN A 16 -16.17 -2.12 17.02
CA GLN A 16 -15.45 -2.30 18.29
C GLN A 16 -14.19 -3.14 18.13
N GLY A 17 -14.16 -4.08 17.15
CA GLY A 17 -13.01 -4.94 16.83
C GLY A 17 -11.91 -4.26 16.02
N VAL A 18 -12.10 -2.99 15.59
CA VAL A 18 -11.12 -2.25 14.77
C VAL A 18 -10.61 -1.06 15.58
N SER A 19 -9.31 -1.05 15.89
CA SER A 19 -8.67 0.09 16.55
C SER A 19 -8.49 1.25 15.57
N GLU A 20 -8.36 2.46 16.12
CA GLU A 20 -7.97 3.61 15.30
C GLU A 20 -6.62 3.37 14.61
N TYR A 21 -6.54 3.73 13.35
CA TYR A 21 -5.34 3.55 12.54
C TYR A 21 -4.13 4.25 13.18
N TYR A 22 -3.03 3.52 13.37
CA TYR A 22 -1.82 4.01 14.06
C TYR A 22 -1.36 5.37 13.54
N PHE A 23 -1.28 5.51 12.20
CA PHE A 23 -0.84 6.77 11.60
C PHE A 23 -1.76 7.96 11.91
N SER A 24 -3.06 7.73 12.10
CA SER A 24 -3.98 8.82 12.50
C SER A 24 -3.62 9.35 13.89
N LYS A 25 -3.28 8.47 14.82
CA LYS A 25 -2.85 8.85 16.17
C LYS A 25 -1.52 9.60 16.13
N LYS A 26 -0.51 9.03 15.46
CA LYS A 26 0.83 9.64 15.38
C LYS A 26 0.84 10.95 14.61
N LEU A 27 0.01 11.12 13.57
CA LEU A 27 -0.12 12.39 12.87
C LEU A 27 -0.73 13.49 13.76
N ARG A 28 -1.70 13.17 14.63
CA ARG A 28 -2.20 14.13 15.63
C ARG A 28 -1.12 14.51 16.65
N GLU A 29 -0.32 13.54 17.09
CA GLU A 29 0.81 13.77 17.98
C GLU A 29 1.87 14.67 17.34
N VAL A 30 2.28 14.37 16.10
CA VAL A 30 3.19 15.23 15.32
C VAL A 30 2.61 16.65 15.12
N ALA A 31 1.32 16.77 14.83
CA ALA A 31 0.66 18.07 14.72
C ALA A 31 0.71 18.85 16.04
N TYR A 32 0.42 18.20 17.15
CA TYR A 32 0.52 18.79 18.49
C TYR A 32 1.94 19.26 18.82
N LEU A 33 2.98 18.47 18.51
CA LEU A 33 4.38 18.89 18.72
C LEU A 33 4.72 20.12 17.87
N ARG A 34 4.26 20.18 16.62
CA ARG A 34 4.44 21.35 15.74
C ARG A 34 3.73 22.59 16.27
N GLU A 35 2.52 22.45 16.82
CA GLU A 35 1.80 23.56 17.48
C GLU A 35 2.56 24.08 18.71
N LYS A 36 3.36 23.25 19.36
CA LYS A 36 4.25 23.61 20.47
C LYS A 36 5.58 24.25 20.00
N GLY A 37 5.78 24.39 18.70
CA GLY A 37 6.97 25.01 18.11
C GLY A 37 8.09 24.02 17.76
N CYS A 38 7.87 22.70 17.91
CA CYS A 38 8.85 21.70 17.50
C CYS A 38 8.87 21.57 15.96
N ASP A 39 10.06 21.68 15.36
CA ASP A 39 10.25 21.43 13.93
C ASP A 39 10.38 19.94 13.63
N VAL A 40 9.24 19.22 13.66
CA VAL A 40 9.23 17.78 13.42
C VAL A 40 9.40 17.43 11.94
N ILE A 41 10.46 16.70 11.61
CA ILE A 41 10.72 16.14 10.29
C ILE A 41 9.97 14.79 10.19
N SER A 42 9.05 14.68 9.24
CA SER A 42 8.29 13.44 9.05
C SER A 42 8.91 12.56 7.96
N LEU A 43 9.52 11.46 8.37
CA LEU A 43 10.03 10.37 7.52
C LEU A 43 9.21 9.08 7.69
N GLY A 44 8.03 9.16 8.32
CA GLY A 44 7.17 7.99 8.56
C GLY A 44 6.10 7.75 7.50
N ILE A 45 5.65 8.79 6.79
CA ILE A 45 4.50 8.73 5.89
C ILE A 45 4.93 8.48 4.45
N GLY A 46 4.37 7.46 3.82
CA GLY A 46 4.63 7.10 2.42
C GLY A 46 3.72 7.80 1.42
N GLY A 47 3.62 9.11 1.50
CA GLY A 47 2.89 9.93 0.53
C GLY A 47 3.84 10.72 -0.34
N PRO A 48 3.92 10.50 -1.67
CA PRO A 48 4.74 11.33 -2.56
C PRO A 48 4.49 12.81 -2.33
N ASP A 49 5.56 13.57 -2.25
CA ASP A 49 5.57 15.02 -1.98
C ASP A 49 5.67 15.87 -3.25
N ARG A 50 6.01 15.24 -4.38
CA ARG A 50 6.05 15.91 -5.70
C ARG A 50 4.67 15.89 -6.36
N PRO A 51 4.35 16.90 -7.19
CA PRO A 51 3.14 16.89 -8.00
C PRO A 51 3.21 15.81 -9.10
N PRO A 52 2.07 15.42 -9.70
CA PRO A 52 2.06 14.66 -10.94
C PRO A 52 2.62 15.51 -12.08
N HIS A 53 2.83 14.88 -13.24
CA HIS A 53 3.28 15.58 -14.45
C HIS A 53 2.34 16.75 -14.79
N VAL A 54 2.90 17.86 -15.28
CA VAL A 54 2.14 19.10 -15.55
C VAL A 54 0.95 18.87 -16.49
N ASN A 55 1.11 18.06 -17.53
CA ASN A 55 0.02 17.73 -18.47
C ASN A 55 -1.17 17.05 -17.79
N VAL A 56 -0.93 16.27 -16.74
CA VAL A 56 -1.98 15.61 -15.94
C VAL A 56 -2.82 16.67 -15.20
N ILE A 57 -2.15 17.69 -14.64
CA ILE A 57 -2.81 18.80 -13.95
C ILE A 57 -3.60 19.66 -14.97
N GLU A 58 -2.99 19.98 -16.09
CA GLU A 58 -3.63 20.77 -17.16
C GLU A 58 -4.85 20.04 -17.74
N THR A 59 -4.76 18.74 -17.96
CA THR A 59 -5.89 17.91 -18.39
C THR A 59 -7.04 17.98 -17.38
N LEU A 60 -6.76 17.84 -16.09
CA LEU A 60 -7.79 17.99 -15.05
C LEU A 60 -8.48 19.35 -15.15
N CYS A 61 -7.70 20.44 -15.22
CA CYS A 61 -8.23 21.80 -15.29
C CYS A 61 -9.10 22.00 -16.54
N GLN A 62 -8.59 21.65 -17.72
CA GLN A 62 -9.32 21.77 -18.99
C GLN A 62 -10.63 20.97 -18.98
N GLN A 63 -10.59 19.72 -18.53
CA GLN A 63 -11.77 18.87 -18.48
C GLN A 63 -12.78 19.32 -17.44
N SER A 64 -12.34 19.95 -16.35
CA SER A 64 -13.24 20.50 -15.32
C SER A 64 -14.01 21.73 -15.77
N HIS A 65 -13.57 22.45 -16.81
CA HIS A 65 -14.31 23.58 -17.42
C HIS A 65 -15.41 23.12 -18.38
N ARG A 66 -15.46 21.87 -18.75
CA ARG A 66 -16.45 21.36 -19.70
C ARG A 66 -17.78 21.06 -19.00
N ALA A 67 -18.89 21.53 -19.57
CA ALA A 67 -20.21 21.33 -18.99
C ALA A 67 -20.68 19.86 -18.99
N ASP A 68 -20.11 18.99 -19.87
CA ASP A 68 -20.52 17.61 -20.06
C ASP A 68 -19.75 16.60 -19.14
N THR A 69 -18.91 17.09 -18.21
CA THR A 69 -18.08 16.22 -17.36
C THR A 69 -18.57 16.09 -15.90
N HIS A 70 -19.63 16.81 -15.53
CA HIS A 70 -20.10 16.92 -14.13
C HIS A 70 -21.20 15.95 -13.74
N SER A 71 -21.81 15.25 -14.70
CA SER A 71 -22.84 14.26 -14.41
C SER A 71 -22.26 12.97 -13.80
N TYR A 72 -23.12 12.16 -13.21
CA TYR A 72 -22.73 10.83 -12.73
C TYR A 72 -22.04 10.02 -13.82
N GLN A 73 -20.99 9.32 -13.44
CA GLN A 73 -20.21 8.50 -14.36
C GLN A 73 -20.54 7.01 -14.18
N PRO A 74 -20.27 6.16 -15.19
CA PRO A 74 -20.46 4.72 -15.04
C PRO A 74 -19.64 4.14 -13.88
N TYR A 75 -20.23 3.25 -13.10
CA TYR A 75 -19.54 2.53 -12.00
C TYR A 75 -18.32 1.75 -12.46
N VAL A 76 -18.33 1.28 -13.70
CA VAL A 76 -17.20 0.58 -14.35
C VAL A 76 -16.07 1.52 -14.78
N GLY A 77 -16.21 2.84 -14.59
CA GLY A 77 -15.31 3.84 -15.14
C GLY A 77 -15.51 4.11 -16.63
N ILE A 78 -14.94 5.19 -17.12
CA ILE A 78 -15.04 5.55 -18.56
C ILE A 78 -14.23 4.56 -19.43
N PRO A 79 -14.65 4.30 -20.66
CA PRO A 79 -13.95 3.38 -21.57
C PRO A 79 -12.49 3.78 -21.82
N GLU A 80 -12.23 5.08 -21.91
CA GLU A 80 -10.90 5.64 -22.15
C GLU A 80 -9.92 5.25 -21.02
N LEU A 81 -10.36 5.32 -19.75
CA LEU A 81 -9.53 4.97 -18.61
C LEU A 81 -9.24 3.46 -18.56
N ARG A 82 -10.27 2.64 -18.81
CA ARG A 82 -10.07 1.17 -18.83
C ARG A 82 -9.13 0.76 -19.95
N LYS A 83 -9.25 1.38 -21.13
CA LYS A 83 -8.32 1.17 -22.25
C LYS A 83 -6.90 1.58 -21.88
N ALA A 84 -6.72 2.76 -21.28
CA ALA A 84 -5.41 3.23 -20.87
C ALA A 84 -4.75 2.28 -19.86
N PHE A 85 -5.47 1.75 -18.87
CA PHE A 85 -4.95 0.73 -17.96
C PHE A 85 -4.57 -0.57 -18.69
N SER A 86 -5.38 -1.03 -19.66
CA SER A 86 -5.07 -2.21 -20.47
C SER A 86 -3.77 -2.03 -21.26
N GLU A 87 -3.61 -0.90 -21.92
CA GLU A 87 -2.41 -0.57 -22.70
C GLU A 87 -1.17 -0.43 -21.79
N TRP A 88 -1.33 0.19 -20.64
CA TRP A 88 -0.27 0.33 -19.65
C TRP A 88 0.19 -1.04 -19.10
N TYR A 89 -0.75 -1.96 -18.79
CA TYR A 89 -0.41 -3.33 -18.37
C TYR A 89 0.30 -4.12 -19.47
N ALA A 90 -0.16 -3.99 -20.71
CA ALA A 90 0.49 -4.64 -21.85
C ALA A 90 1.92 -4.13 -22.06
N LYS A 91 2.13 -2.80 -21.98
CA LYS A 91 3.45 -2.16 -22.13
C LYS A 91 4.40 -2.50 -20.98
N SER A 92 3.91 -2.40 -19.74
CA SER A 92 4.76 -2.43 -18.54
C SER A 92 5.03 -3.84 -18.01
N TYR A 93 4.07 -4.75 -18.16
CA TYR A 93 4.15 -6.10 -17.61
C TYR A 93 4.04 -7.20 -18.66
N GLY A 94 3.74 -6.88 -19.92
CA GLY A 94 3.45 -7.87 -20.95
C GLY A 94 2.12 -8.64 -20.70
N VAL A 95 1.19 -8.06 -19.94
CA VAL A 95 -0.09 -8.67 -19.57
C VAL A 95 -1.20 -8.09 -20.42
N ALA A 96 -1.83 -8.90 -21.27
CA ALA A 96 -3.02 -8.51 -22.03
C ALA A 96 -4.27 -8.59 -21.15
N LEU A 97 -5.02 -7.50 -21.06
CA LEU A 97 -6.29 -7.39 -20.33
C LEU A 97 -7.38 -6.88 -21.26
N ASP A 98 -8.56 -7.51 -21.24
CA ASP A 98 -9.72 -6.92 -21.91
C ASP A 98 -10.23 -5.70 -21.13
N PRO A 99 -10.17 -4.49 -21.71
CA PRO A 99 -10.62 -3.28 -21.02
C PRO A 99 -12.11 -3.26 -20.70
N LYS A 100 -12.92 -4.12 -21.33
CA LYS A 100 -14.36 -4.17 -21.11
C LYS A 100 -14.77 -5.03 -19.93
N THR A 101 -14.01 -6.09 -19.65
CA THR A 101 -14.44 -7.15 -18.72
C THR A 101 -13.43 -7.49 -17.64
N GLU A 102 -12.13 -7.19 -17.83
CA GLU A 102 -11.07 -7.62 -16.93
C GLU A 102 -10.46 -6.47 -16.09
N ILE A 103 -10.99 -5.26 -16.20
CA ILE A 103 -10.47 -4.07 -15.47
C ILE A 103 -11.61 -3.33 -14.79
N GLN A 104 -11.41 -3.03 -13.49
CA GLN A 104 -12.27 -2.16 -12.70
C GLN A 104 -11.46 -0.99 -12.13
N PRO A 105 -11.64 0.25 -12.62
CA PRO A 105 -11.11 1.46 -11.98
C PRO A 105 -11.65 1.66 -10.57
N LEU A 106 -10.81 2.22 -9.69
CA LEU A 106 -11.06 2.37 -8.26
C LEU A 106 -10.76 3.81 -7.81
N ILE A 107 -11.44 4.26 -6.76
CA ILE A 107 -11.12 5.50 -6.03
C ILE A 107 -9.92 5.23 -5.10
N GLY A 108 -8.78 4.88 -5.72
CA GLY A 108 -7.57 4.35 -5.09
C GLY A 108 -7.69 2.87 -4.74
N SER A 109 -6.57 2.14 -4.73
CA SER A 109 -6.55 0.69 -4.48
C SER A 109 -7.11 0.29 -3.12
N LYS A 110 -7.06 1.18 -2.12
CA LYS A 110 -7.56 0.89 -0.76
C LYS A 110 -9.06 0.53 -0.73
N GLU A 111 -9.90 1.16 -1.55
CA GLU A 111 -11.31 0.76 -1.66
C GLU A 111 -11.47 -0.62 -2.29
N GLY A 112 -10.59 -0.97 -3.24
CA GLY A 112 -10.56 -2.29 -3.84
C GLY A 112 -10.33 -3.40 -2.83
N ILE A 113 -9.53 -3.16 -1.78
CA ILE A 113 -9.34 -4.09 -0.68
C ILE A 113 -10.68 -4.38 0.01
N LEU A 114 -11.49 -3.34 0.28
CA LEU A 114 -12.81 -3.50 0.88
C LEU A 114 -13.76 -4.24 -0.06
N HIS A 115 -13.87 -3.81 -1.31
CA HIS A 115 -14.79 -4.40 -2.27
C HIS A 115 -14.49 -5.86 -2.54
N THR A 116 -13.20 -6.20 -2.70
CA THR A 116 -12.74 -7.59 -2.87
C THR A 116 -13.06 -8.42 -1.64
N THR A 117 -12.72 -7.93 -0.44
CA THR A 117 -13.04 -8.68 0.79
C THR A 117 -14.53 -8.95 0.91
N LEU A 118 -15.39 -7.96 0.67
CA LEU A 118 -16.85 -8.14 0.77
C LEU A 118 -17.43 -9.03 -0.35
N ALA A 119 -16.76 -9.12 -1.51
CA ALA A 119 -17.21 -9.96 -2.62
C ALA A 119 -16.91 -11.46 -2.40
N PHE A 120 -15.84 -11.79 -1.66
CA PHE A 120 -15.35 -13.16 -1.55
C PHE A 120 -15.46 -13.77 -0.15
N VAL A 121 -15.65 -12.94 0.89
CA VAL A 121 -15.52 -13.37 2.29
C VAL A 121 -16.84 -13.17 3.03
N ASN A 122 -17.36 -14.26 3.58
CA ASN A 122 -18.49 -14.24 4.52
C ASN A 122 -17.98 -14.10 5.95
N LYS A 123 -18.89 -13.77 6.87
CA LYS A 123 -18.62 -13.81 8.30
C LYS A 123 -18.10 -15.19 8.71
N GLY A 124 -16.92 -15.22 9.34
CA GLY A 124 -16.27 -16.44 9.82
C GLY A 124 -15.41 -17.17 8.79
N ASP A 125 -15.42 -16.74 7.53
CA ASP A 125 -14.44 -17.23 6.54
C ASP A 125 -13.03 -16.72 6.90
N GLY A 126 -12.01 -17.50 6.54
CA GLY A 126 -10.61 -17.19 6.78
C GLY A 126 -10.02 -16.24 5.72
N VAL A 127 -9.18 -15.31 6.16
CA VAL A 127 -8.34 -14.47 5.29
C VAL A 127 -6.89 -14.56 5.73
N LEU A 128 -6.00 -14.89 4.79
CA LEU A 128 -4.54 -14.87 5.00
C LEU A 128 -4.00 -13.47 4.80
N VAL A 129 -3.23 -12.98 5.79
CA VAL A 129 -2.56 -11.67 5.73
C VAL A 129 -1.08 -11.80 6.06
N PRO A 130 -0.19 -11.04 5.39
CA PRO A 130 1.24 -11.09 5.65
C PRO A 130 1.62 -10.46 6.99
N ASN A 131 2.65 -10.98 7.62
CA ASN A 131 3.28 -10.45 8.82
C ASN A 131 4.81 -10.35 8.63
N PRO A 132 5.39 -9.15 8.39
CA PRO A 132 4.74 -7.85 8.35
C PRO A 132 3.93 -7.61 7.07
N GLY A 133 2.93 -6.71 7.14
CA GLY A 133 2.10 -6.36 5.98
C GLY A 133 1.31 -5.07 6.17
N TYR A 134 0.59 -4.66 5.14
CA TYR A 134 -0.21 -3.44 5.19
C TYR A 134 -1.40 -3.61 6.14
N PRO A 135 -1.54 -2.77 7.18
CA PRO A 135 -2.56 -2.97 8.23
C PRO A 135 -4.00 -2.96 7.72
N THR A 136 -4.25 -2.40 6.54
CA THR A 136 -5.60 -2.36 5.95
C THR A 136 -6.13 -3.75 5.63
N TYR A 137 -5.30 -4.71 5.26
CA TYR A 137 -5.76 -6.08 4.99
C TYR A 137 -6.44 -6.69 6.21
N SER A 138 -5.80 -6.60 7.38
CA SER A 138 -6.39 -7.07 8.64
C SER A 138 -7.60 -6.25 9.07
N SER A 139 -7.54 -4.92 8.95
CA SER A 139 -8.61 -4.03 9.40
C SER A 139 -9.90 -4.24 8.60
N VAL A 140 -9.79 -4.36 7.28
CA VAL A 140 -10.93 -4.60 6.39
C VAL A 140 -11.50 -6.01 6.60
N SER A 141 -10.64 -7.02 6.78
CA SER A 141 -11.09 -8.38 7.08
C SER A 141 -11.89 -8.44 8.40
N ARG A 142 -11.45 -7.72 9.45
CA ARG A 142 -12.22 -7.60 10.69
C ARG A 142 -13.57 -6.89 10.49
N LEU A 143 -13.62 -5.85 9.66
CA LEU A 143 -14.89 -5.18 9.33
C LEU A 143 -15.87 -6.11 8.59
N ALA A 144 -15.35 -7.04 7.79
CA ALA A 144 -16.12 -8.10 7.15
C ALA A 144 -16.46 -9.27 8.11
N GLU A 145 -16.07 -9.19 9.40
CA GLU A 145 -16.22 -10.25 10.41
C GLU A 145 -15.54 -11.58 10.01
N ALA A 146 -14.47 -11.50 9.23
CA ALA A 146 -13.62 -12.63 8.85
C ALA A 146 -12.70 -13.06 10.00
N GLU A 147 -12.27 -14.32 9.98
CA GLU A 147 -11.17 -14.82 10.80
C GLU A 147 -9.84 -14.55 10.10
N ILE A 148 -8.87 -13.98 10.84
CA ILE A 148 -7.58 -13.61 10.28
C ILE A 148 -6.56 -14.69 10.61
N PHE A 149 -5.93 -15.22 9.57
CA PHE A 149 -4.75 -16.08 9.65
C PHE A 149 -3.55 -15.27 9.16
N THR A 150 -2.49 -15.21 9.95
CA THR A 150 -1.25 -14.56 9.55
C THR A 150 -0.28 -15.60 8.98
N TYR A 151 0.49 -15.19 7.99
CA TYR A 151 1.66 -15.93 7.53
C TYR A 151 2.91 -15.05 7.64
N ASP A 152 4.00 -15.66 8.07
CA ASP A 152 5.22 -14.92 8.35
C ASP A 152 6.02 -14.65 7.07
N LEU A 153 6.50 -13.42 6.97
CA LEU A 153 7.54 -13.01 6.06
C LEU A 153 8.78 -12.73 6.90
N LEU A 154 9.85 -13.47 6.68
CA LEU A 154 11.06 -13.42 7.49
C LEU A 154 12.26 -13.04 6.65
N GLU A 155 13.21 -12.33 7.26
CA GLU A 155 14.43 -11.87 6.61
C GLU A 155 15.26 -13.03 6.05
N GLU A 156 15.39 -14.13 6.80
CA GLU A 156 16.09 -15.34 6.39
C GLU A 156 15.52 -16.02 5.14
N ASN A 157 14.24 -15.78 4.84
CA ASN A 157 13.56 -16.27 3.64
C ASN A 157 13.45 -15.19 2.55
N GLY A 158 14.19 -14.08 2.67
CA GLY A 158 14.09 -12.94 1.73
C GLY A 158 12.69 -12.33 1.68
N TRP A 159 11.96 -12.39 2.79
CA TRP A 159 10.58 -11.88 2.91
C TRP A 159 9.59 -12.57 1.95
N GLN A 160 9.84 -13.84 1.60
CA GLN A 160 8.92 -14.66 0.82
C GLN A 160 8.02 -15.52 1.73
N PRO A 161 6.79 -15.87 1.30
CA PRO A 161 5.95 -16.81 2.05
C PRO A 161 6.60 -18.19 2.19
N ASP A 162 6.54 -18.77 3.38
CA ASP A 162 6.85 -20.17 3.59
C ASP A 162 5.63 -21.04 3.24
N PHE A 163 5.66 -21.64 2.07
CA PHE A 163 4.55 -22.46 1.59
C PHE A 163 4.39 -23.76 2.39
N GLU A 164 5.44 -24.29 3.00
CA GLU A 164 5.32 -25.49 3.87
C GLU A 164 4.57 -25.13 5.17
N ALA A 165 4.78 -23.93 5.69
CA ALA A 165 4.01 -23.43 6.82
C ALA A 165 2.56 -23.12 6.43
N LEU A 166 2.33 -22.56 5.24
CA LEU A 166 0.97 -22.31 4.72
C LEU A 166 0.14 -23.58 4.58
N GLU A 167 0.73 -24.69 4.12
CA GLU A 167 0.03 -25.98 3.97
C GLU A 167 -0.46 -26.59 5.31
N LYS A 168 0.04 -26.09 6.46
CA LYS A 168 -0.38 -26.56 7.79
C LYS A 168 -1.59 -25.80 8.35
N LEU A 169 -2.04 -24.76 7.66
CA LEU A 169 -3.20 -23.96 8.06
C LEU A 169 -4.53 -24.67 7.69
N PRO A 170 -5.66 -24.28 8.31
CA PRO A 170 -6.98 -24.84 7.97
C PRO A 170 -7.49 -24.25 6.64
N LEU A 171 -6.87 -24.66 5.53
CA LEU A 171 -7.02 -24.08 4.19
C LEU A 171 -8.45 -24.14 3.65
N GLU A 172 -9.25 -25.12 4.07
CA GLU A 172 -10.66 -25.29 3.71
C GLU A 172 -11.55 -24.11 4.17
N ARG A 173 -11.10 -23.39 5.20
CA ARG A 173 -11.79 -22.22 5.75
C ARG A 173 -11.35 -20.91 5.11
N ILE A 174 -10.20 -20.91 4.42
CA ILE A 174 -9.57 -19.72 3.87
C ILE A 174 -10.12 -19.42 2.48
N LYS A 175 -10.57 -18.20 2.24
CA LYS A 175 -11.14 -17.74 0.96
C LYS A 175 -10.24 -16.80 0.20
N LEU A 176 -9.40 -16.04 0.93
CA LEU A 176 -8.61 -14.95 0.37
C LEU A 176 -7.22 -14.92 0.98
N MET A 177 -6.20 -14.66 0.18
CA MET A 177 -4.83 -14.39 0.62
C MET A 177 -4.35 -13.06 0.06
N TRP A 178 -4.00 -12.14 0.94
CA TRP A 178 -3.36 -10.89 0.56
C TRP A 178 -1.86 -11.09 0.42
N VAL A 179 -1.32 -10.65 -0.71
CA VAL A 179 0.11 -10.50 -0.96
C VAL A 179 0.39 -9.09 -1.46
N ASN A 180 1.61 -8.63 -1.31
CA ASN A 180 2.00 -7.29 -1.76
C ASN A 180 3.46 -7.36 -2.23
N TYR A 181 3.67 -7.32 -3.54
CA TYR A 181 5.01 -7.30 -4.13
C TYR A 181 5.10 -6.30 -5.28
N PRO A 182 6.13 -5.41 -5.27
CA PRO A 182 7.14 -5.25 -4.22
C PRO A 182 6.53 -5.00 -2.85
N ASN A 183 7.10 -5.65 -1.82
CA ASN A 183 6.49 -5.69 -0.49
C ASN A 183 6.65 -4.36 0.27
N MET A 184 5.60 -3.94 0.91
CA MET A 184 5.62 -2.90 1.93
C MET A 184 5.27 -3.57 3.28
N PRO A 185 6.16 -3.49 4.29
CA PRO A 185 7.19 -2.46 4.45
C PRO A 185 8.60 -2.83 3.99
N THR A 186 8.89 -4.08 3.63
CA THR A 186 10.24 -4.63 3.54
C THR A 186 11.02 -4.23 2.28
N GLY A 187 10.33 -3.79 1.22
CA GLY A 187 10.95 -3.49 -0.06
C GLY A 187 11.37 -4.72 -0.89
N ALA A 188 11.03 -5.92 -0.45
CA ALA A 188 11.37 -7.15 -1.15
C ALA A 188 10.58 -7.32 -2.44
N ARG A 189 11.24 -7.82 -3.49
CA ARG A 189 10.58 -8.30 -4.72
C ARG A 189 10.11 -9.74 -4.53
N ALA A 190 9.02 -10.13 -5.18
CA ALA A 190 8.72 -11.56 -5.31
C ALA A 190 9.69 -12.20 -6.30
N THR A 191 10.12 -13.42 -6.00
CA THR A 191 10.83 -14.23 -7.00
C THR A 191 9.85 -14.80 -8.03
N ALA A 192 10.32 -15.11 -9.24
CA ALA A 192 9.48 -15.80 -10.24
C ALA A 192 8.93 -17.13 -9.71
N GLU A 193 9.69 -17.82 -8.86
CA GLU A 193 9.26 -19.03 -8.18
C GLU A 193 8.14 -18.74 -7.19
N THR A 194 8.27 -17.72 -6.35
CA THR A 194 7.21 -17.32 -5.42
C THR A 194 5.91 -17.00 -6.15
N MET A 195 5.97 -16.28 -7.27
CA MET A 195 4.78 -15.94 -8.05
C MET A 195 4.10 -17.20 -8.60
N ARG A 196 4.86 -18.15 -9.16
CA ARG A 196 4.29 -19.45 -9.61
C ARG A 196 3.66 -20.21 -8.46
N ARG A 197 4.36 -20.34 -7.34
CA ARG A 197 3.85 -21.05 -6.15
C ARG A 197 2.60 -20.42 -5.57
N LEU A 198 2.46 -19.10 -5.59
CA LEU A 198 1.24 -18.40 -5.17
C LEU A 198 0.04 -18.78 -6.05
N VAL A 199 0.22 -18.76 -7.37
CA VAL A 199 -0.84 -19.17 -8.32
C VAL A 199 -1.23 -20.63 -8.13
N ASP A 200 -0.25 -21.52 -8.02
CA ASP A 200 -0.48 -22.96 -7.81
C ASP A 200 -1.15 -23.24 -6.46
N PHE A 201 -0.74 -22.55 -5.40
CA PHE A 201 -1.36 -22.64 -4.08
C PHE A 201 -2.83 -22.20 -4.13
N GLY A 202 -3.10 -21.03 -4.71
CA GLY A 202 -4.47 -20.54 -4.87
C GLY A 202 -5.36 -21.51 -5.64
N ARG A 203 -4.86 -22.07 -6.74
CA ARG A 203 -5.60 -23.04 -7.57
C ARG A 203 -5.87 -24.37 -6.86
N ARG A 204 -4.88 -24.92 -6.15
CA ARG A 204 -5.04 -26.20 -5.43
C ARG A 204 -6.05 -26.10 -4.29
N HIS A 205 -6.11 -24.97 -3.60
CA HIS A 205 -6.94 -24.81 -2.40
C HIS A 205 -8.21 -23.97 -2.63
N GLY A 206 -8.42 -23.44 -3.83
CA GLY A 206 -9.57 -22.56 -4.11
C GLY A 206 -9.51 -21.25 -3.34
N ILE A 207 -8.28 -20.71 -3.10
CA ILE A 207 -8.02 -19.49 -2.37
C ILE A 207 -7.70 -18.39 -3.37
N VAL A 208 -8.46 -17.28 -3.35
CA VAL A 208 -8.20 -16.12 -4.21
C VAL A 208 -6.94 -15.41 -3.74
N ILE A 209 -5.95 -15.26 -4.63
CA ILE A 209 -4.70 -14.54 -4.35
C ILE A 209 -4.85 -13.09 -4.80
N CYS A 210 -4.74 -12.14 -3.85
CA CYS A 210 -4.85 -10.71 -4.12
C CYS A 210 -3.49 -10.05 -3.98
N ASN A 211 -2.89 -9.63 -5.11
CA ASN A 211 -1.63 -8.89 -5.12
C ASN A 211 -1.90 -7.38 -5.18
N ASP A 212 -1.52 -6.65 -4.12
CA ASP A 212 -1.52 -5.18 -4.09
C ASP A 212 -0.16 -4.68 -4.57
N ASN A 213 -0.12 -4.09 -5.78
CA ASN A 213 1.11 -3.81 -6.54
C ASN A 213 1.31 -2.31 -6.85
N PRO A 214 1.29 -1.39 -5.86
CA PRO A 214 1.43 0.04 -6.13
C PRO A 214 2.89 0.52 -6.25
N TYR A 215 3.88 -0.34 -5.97
CA TYR A 215 5.29 0.06 -5.85
C TYR A 215 6.19 -0.40 -6.99
N SER A 216 5.65 -1.10 -7.98
CA SER A 216 6.41 -1.74 -9.08
C SER A 216 7.36 -0.83 -9.85
N PHE A 217 7.10 0.47 -9.90
CA PHE A 217 7.86 1.42 -10.72
C PHE A 217 8.81 2.31 -9.90
N ILE A 218 8.95 2.07 -8.61
CA ILE A 218 9.77 2.92 -7.74
C ILE A 218 11.04 2.17 -7.36
N LEU A 219 12.19 2.70 -7.80
CA LEU A 219 13.51 2.10 -7.58
C LEU A 219 13.57 0.62 -7.97
N ASN A 220 12.83 0.26 -9.01
CA ASN A 220 12.70 -1.11 -9.50
C ASN A 220 12.77 -1.12 -11.04
N ASP A 221 13.81 -1.74 -11.54
CA ASP A 221 14.11 -1.88 -12.97
C ASP A 221 13.41 -3.07 -13.62
N GLN A 222 12.78 -3.94 -12.80
CA GLN A 222 12.09 -5.14 -13.25
C GLN A 222 10.67 -5.18 -12.66
N PRO A 223 9.74 -4.34 -13.16
CA PRO A 223 8.35 -4.39 -12.72
C PRO A 223 7.72 -5.72 -13.14
N GLU A 224 7.11 -6.41 -12.18
CA GLU A 224 6.45 -7.70 -12.40
C GLU A 224 4.98 -7.65 -12.01
N SER A 225 4.18 -8.48 -12.66
CA SER A 225 2.75 -8.68 -12.37
C SER A 225 2.48 -10.16 -12.10
N LEU A 226 1.69 -10.43 -11.07
CA LEU A 226 1.22 -11.80 -10.78
C LEU A 226 0.37 -12.35 -11.93
N LEU A 227 -0.35 -11.48 -12.65
CA LEU A 227 -1.19 -11.86 -13.78
C LEU A 227 -0.40 -12.32 -15.02
N LYS A 228 0.93 -12.18 -15.03
CA LYS A 228 1.81 -12.70 -16.07
C LYS A 228 1.99 -14.22 -15.98
N ILE A 229 1.75 -14.80 -14.80
CA ILE A 229 1.88 -16.25 -14.59
C ILE A 229 0.72 -16.98 -15.26
N GLU A 230 1.02 -18.06 -15.95
CA GLU A 230 0.03 -18.91 -16.62
C GLU A 230 -1.04 -19.38 -15.62
N GLY A 231 -2.32 -19.22 -15.97
CA GLY A 231 -3.45 -19.57 -15.11
C GLY A 231 -3.72 -18.60 -13.95
N ALA A 232 -2.92 -17.53 -13.79
CA ALA A 232 -3.13 -16.58 -12.71
C ALA A 232 -4.50 -15.89 -12.80
N LYS A 233 -4.98 -15.55 -13.99
CA LYS A 233 -6.30 -14.91 -14.16
C LYS A 233 -7.46 -15.71 -13.58
N ASP A 234 -7.34 -17.03 -13.50
CA ASP A 234 -8.40 -17.90 -12.98
C ASP A 234 -8.62 -17.75 -11.48
N ILE A 235 -7.58 -17.33 -10.73
CA ILE A 235 -7.58 -17.32 -9.27
C ILE A 235 -7.02 -16.05 -8.64
N CYS A 236 -6.42 -15.16 -9.43
CA CYS A 236 -5.75 -13.97 -8.90
C CYS A 236 -6.49 -12.69 -9.21
N ILE A 237 -6.39 -11.75 -8.28
CA ILE A 237 -6.75 -10.35 -8.43
C ILE A 237 -5.49 -9.53 -8.24
N GLU A 238 -5.17 -8.63 -9.16
CA GLU A 238 -4.09 -7.67 -8.96
C GLU A 238 -4.64 -6.25 -8.88
N MET A 239 -4.19 -5.51 -7.87
CA MET A 239 -4.51 -4.10 -7.68
C MET A 239 -3.30 -3.25 -8.00
N ASN A 240 -3.53 -2.12 -8.64
CA ASN A 240 -2.50 -1.12 -8.89
C ASN A 240 -3.03 0.29 -8.61
N SER A 241 -2.12 1.26 -8.47
CA SER A 241 -2.49 2.61 -8.09
C SER A 241 -1.54 3.64 -8.69
N LEU A 242 -2.09 4.75 -9.15
CA LEU A 242 -1.31 5.91 -9.61
C LEU A 242 -0.77 6.75 -8.44
N SER A 243 -1.12 6.39 -7.20
CA SER A 243 -0.73 7.14 -5.99
C SER A 243 0.77 7.29 -5.83
N LYS A 244 1.57 6.29 -6.27
CA LYS A 244 3.02 6.24 -6.02
C LYS A 244 3.81 6.56 -7.28
N SER A 245 3.62 5.79 -8.33
CA SER A 245 4.35 5.90 -9.59
C SER A 245 4.05 7.18 -10.39
N HIS A 246 2.93 7.84 -10.11
CA HIS A 246 2.51 9.05 -10.83
C HIS A 246 2.26 10.25 -9.89
N ASN A 247 2.70 10.18 -8.63
CA ASN A 247 2.51 11.24 -7.62
C ASN A 247 1.03 11.68 -7.43
N MET A 248 0.09 10.77 -7.63
CA MET A 248 -1.35 11.07 -7.59
C MET A 248 -2.03 10.54 -6.31
N ALA A 249 -1.32 10.54 -5.17
CA ALA A 249 -1.85 9.98 -3.92
C ALA A 249 -3.16 10.64 -3.46
N GLY A 250 -3.25 11.97 -3.57
CA GLY A 250 -4.45 12.77 -3.24
C GLY A 250 -5.58 12.65 -4.26
N TRP A 251 -5.29 12.20 -5.48
CA TRP A 251 -6.26 12.14 -6.58
C TRP A 251 -7.16 10.90 -6.53
N ARG A 252 -6.75 9.91 -5.76
CA ARG A 252 -7.51 8.68 -5.53
C ARG A 252 -7.84 7.91 -6.81
N VAL A 253 -6.82 7.54 -7.57
CA VAL A 253 -6.97 6.70 -8.77
C VAL A 253 -6.18 5.41 -8.61
N GLY A 254 -6.85 4.31 -8.86
CA GLY A 254 -6.29 2.96 -8.93
C GLY A 254 -7.15 2.07 -9.80
N MET A 255 -6.82 0.80 -9.84
CA MET A 255 -7.56 -0.22 -10.55
C MET A 255 -7.38 -1.58 -9.90
N LEU A 256 -8.27 -2.51 -10.20
CA LEU A 256 -8.02 -3.93 -10.07
C LEU A 256 -8.26 -4.63 -11.40
N ALA A 257 -7.51 -5.71 -11.61
CA ALA A 257 -7.61 -6.56 -12.78
C ALA A 257 -7.77 -8.03 -12.35
N SER A 258 -8.61 -8.75 -13.06
CA SER A 258 -8.87 -10.18 -12.86
C SER A 258 -9.69 -10.74 -14.01
N ASN A 259 -10.14 -11.99 -13.90
CA ASN A 259 -11.12 -12.55 -14.85
C ASN A 259 -12.48 -11.82 -14.78
N PRO A 260 -13.29 -11.93 -15.85
CA PRO A 260 -14.57 -11.22 -15.93
C PRO A 260 -15.56 -11.54 -14.80
N GLN A 261 -15.55 -12.77 -14.30
CA GLN A 261 -16.46 -13.20 -13.24
C GLN A 261 -16.13 -12.51 -11.91
N PHE A 262 -14.84 -12.43 -11.56
CA PHE A 262 -14.40 -11.76 -10.33
C PHE A 262 -14.66 -10.25 -10.41
N ILE A 263 -14.41 -9.64 -11.58
CA ILE A 263 -14.74 -8.24 -11.83
C ILE A 263 -16.23 -7.97 -11.63
N GLU A 264 -17.11 -8.84 -12.15
CA GLU A 264 -18.56 -8.70 -11.97
C GLU A 264 -18.97 -8.75 -10.49
N TRP A 265 -18.43 -9.69 -9.72
CA TRP A 265 -18.77 -9.80 -8.29
C TRP A 265 -18.31 -8.59 -7.48
N ILE A 266 -17.10 -8.12 -7.75
CA ILE A 266 -16.55 -6.92 -7.10
C ILE A 266 -17.35 -5.68 -7.49
N LEU A 267 -17.74 -5.55 -8.77
CA LEU A 267 -18.57 -4.45 -9.25
C LEU A 267 -19.96 -4.42 -8.58
N ARG A 268 -20.55 -5.58 -8.27
CA ARG A 268 -21.81 -5.64 -7.50
C ARG A 268 -21.66 -4.98 -6.14
N VAL A 269 -20.54 -5.18 -5.45
CA VAL A 269 -20.25 -4.51 -4.18
C VAL A 269 -20.03 -3.01 -4.42
N LYS A 270 -19.12 -2.66 -5.34
CA LYS A 270 -18.75 -1.28 -5.62
C LYS A 270 -19.95 -0.41 -6.01
N SER A 271 -20.81 -0.86 -6.89
CA SER A 271 -21.96 -0.11 -7.41
C SER A 271 -23.03 0.20 -6.33
N ASN A 272 -22.97 -0.47 -5.18
CA ASN A 272 -23.82 -0.17 -4.01
C ASN A 272 -23.15 0.75 -2.97
N ILE A 273 -21.88 1.17 -3.20
CA ILE A 273 -21.09 1.98 -2.28
C ILE A 273 -20.81 3.36 -2.85
N ASP A 274 -20.48 3.45 -4.13
CA ASP A 274 -20.18 4.73 -4.79
C ASP A 274 -20.97 4.93 -6.09
N SER A 275 -20.81 6.09 -6.72
CA SER A 275 -21.52 6.48 -7.97
C SER A 275 -20.56 6.80 -9.12
N GLY A 276 -19.41 6.20 -9.13
CA GLY A 276 -18.36 6.40 -10.12
C GLY A 276 -17.45 7.60 -9.82
N MET A 277 -16.29 7.63 -10.47
CA MET A 277 -15.31 8.71 -10.32
C MET A 277 -15.65 9.92 -11.17
N PHE A 278 -15.33 11.12 -10.67
CA PHE A 278 -15.42 12.37 -11.42
C PHE A 278 -14.66 12.26 -12.77
N ARG A 279 -15.36 12.56 -13.89
CA ARG A 279 -14.81 12.36 -15.24
C ARG A 279 -13.48 13.07 -15.49
N PRO A 280 -13.28 14.34 -15.11
CA PRO A 280 -11.98 15.02 -15.27
C PRO A 280 -10.81 14.30 -14.62
N VAL A 281 -11.00 13.69 -13.45
CA VAL A 281 -9.97 12.89 -12.77
C VAL A 281 -9.66 11.63 -13.59
N GLN A 282 -10.66 10.98 -14.15
CA GLN A 282 -10.46 9.80 -15.00
C GLN A 282 -9.68 10.15 -16.27
N LEU A 283 -9.99 11.27 -16.92
CA LEU A 283 -9.29 11.73 -18.12
C LEU A 283 -7.85 12.18 -17.82
N ALA A 284 -7.63 12.83 -16.68
CA ALA A 284 -6.29 13.14 -16.23
C ALA A 284 -5.47 11.86 -15.89
N ALA A 285 -6.13 10.82 -15.40
CA ALA A 285 -5.47 9.52 -15.20
C ALA A 285 -5.11 8.83 -16.52
N VAL A 286 -5.90 9.01 -17.58
CA VAL A 286 -5.54 8.55 -18.94
C VAL A 286 -4.24 9.22 -19.38
N GLU A 287 -4.11 10.55 -19.20
CA GLU A 287 -2.87 11.27 -19.48
C GLU A 287 -1.67 10.74 -18.66
N ALA A 288 -1.89 10.50 -17.37
CA ALA A 288 -0.86 9.96 -16.50
C ALA A 288 -0.36 8.56 -16.93
N LEU A 289 -1.28 7.69 -17.36
CA LEU A 289 -0.95 6.34 -17.84
C LEU A 289 -0.19 6.35 -19.18
N GLY A 290 -0.24 7.47 -19.91
CA GLY A 290 0.58 7.74 -21.09
C GLY A 290 2.03 8.14 -20.79
N ALA A 291 2.42 8.22 -19.52
CA ALA A 291 3.78 8.61 -19.12
C ALA A 291 4.85 7.78 -19.85
N ASP A 292 5.90 8.48 -20.28
CA ASP A 292 7.03 7.90 -20.99
C ASP A 292 8.12 7.38 -20.02
N GLU A 293 9.20 6.87 -20.57
CA GLU A 293 10.34 6.38 -19.79
C GLU A 293 11.07 7.51 -19.08
N GLU A 294 11.05 8.73 -19.63
CA GLU A 294 11.70 9.90 -19.05
C GLU A 294 11.07 10.28 -17.71
N TRP A 295 9.72 10.23 -17.63
CA TRP A 295 9.01 10.43 -16.36
C TRP A 295 9.49 9.48 -15.26
N TYR A 296 9.56 8.18 -15.56
CA TYR A 296 10.00 7.19 -14.57
C TYR A 296 11.48 7.33 -14.23
N ALA A 297 12.32 7.68 -15.22
CA ALA A 297 13.75 7.90 -15.00
C ALA A 297 13.99 9.10 -14.08
N GLU A 298 13.32 10.23 -14.31
CA GLU A 298 13.42 11.42 -13.47
C GLU A 298 12.90 11.14 -12.04
N LEU A 299 11.75 10.49 -11.92
CA LEU A 299 11.17 10.11 -10.65
C LEU A 299 12.12 9.22 -9.83
N ASN A 300 12.67 8.19 -10.46
CA ASN A 300 13.56 7.25 -9.80
C ASN A 300 14.95 7.84 -9.49
N SER A 301 15.45 8.78 -10.30
CA SER A 301 16.67 9.54 -9.99
C SER A 301 16.54 10.31 -8.68
N GLU A 302 15.41 11.00 -8.49
CA GLU A 302 15.13 11.71 -7.23
C GLU A 302 15.03 10.74 -6.03
N TYR A 303 14.31 9.63 -6.18
CA TYR A 303 14.19 8.63 -5.11
C TYR A 303 15.52 7.92 -4.82
N ALA A 304 16.37 7.70 -5.82
CA ALA A 304 17.72 7.14 -5.61
C ALA A 304 18.60 8.05 -4.76
N ASP A 305 18.57 9.37 -4.98
CA ASP A 305 19.31 10.32 -4.17
C ASP A 305 18.77 10.39 -2.72
N ARG A 306 17.44 10.36 -2.55
CA ARG A 306 16.82 10.29 -1.23
C ARG A 306 17.15 8.98 -0.51
N ARG A 307 17.22 7.89 -1.24
CA ARG A 307 17.59 6.58 -0.73
C ARG A 307 18.98 6.59 -0.11
N LYS A 308 19.97 7.18 -0.78
CA LYS A 308 21.35 7.33 -0.25
C LYS A 308 21.35 8.05 1.10
N ILE A 309 20.51 9.10 1.26
CA ILE A 309 20.44 9.82 2.53
C ILE A 309 19.75 8.95 3.61
N ALA A 310 18.69 8.24 3.25
CA ALA A 310 18.01 7.32 4.17
C ALA A 310 18.93 6.20 4.65
N GLU A 311 19.78 5.66 3.79
CA GLU A 311 20.80 4.67 4.11
C GLU A 311 21.84 5.22 5.10
N GLN A 312 22.26 6.48 4.91
CA GLN A 312 23.13 7.17 5.86
C GLN A 312 22.47 7.36 7.24
N ILE A 313 21.15 7.69 7.25
CA ILE A 313 20.39 7.80 8.51
C ILE A 313 20.33 6.43 9.19
N MET A 314 20.00 5.35 8.48
CA MET A 314 19.98 3.99 9.03
C MET A 314 21.35 3.59 9.60
N THR A 315 22.43 3.85 8.87
CA THR A 315 23.80 3.59 9.31
C THR A 315 24.16 4.38 10.57
N ALA A 316 23.81 5.67 10.62
CA ALA A 316 24.04 6.52 11.80
C ALA A 316 23.25 6.07 13.03
N LEU A 317 22.10 5.40 12.83
CA LEU A 317 21.30 4.76 13.87
C LEU A 317 21.79 3.35 14.25
N GLY A 318 22.87 2.86 13.64
CA GLY A 318 23.36 1.50 13.86
C GLY A 318 22.43 0.41 13.34
N CYS A 319 21.50 0.74 12.44
CA CYS A 319 20.58 -0.22 11.83
C CYS A 319 21.23 -0.95 10.65
N SER A 320 20.92 -2.24 10.52
CA SER A 320 21.26 -3.03 9.33
C SER A 320 20.09 -3.06 8.35
N PHE A 321 20.37 -3.08 7.05
CA PHE A 321 19.37 -3.13 5.99
C PHE A 321 19.93 -3.79 4.73
N ASP A 322 19.04 -4.32 3.91
CA ASP A 322 19.37 -4.83 2.57
C ASP A 322 19.40 -3.66 1.57
N SER A 323 20.45 -3.58 0.76
CA SER A 323 20.60 -2.57 -0.29
C SER A 323 19.67 -2.81 -1.50
N ASP A 324 19.18 -4.03 -1.70
CA ASP A 324 18.38 -4.42 -2.88
C ASP A 324 16.89 -4.16 -2.74
N GLN A 325 16.47 -3.53 -1.63
CA GLN A 325 15.08 -3.13 -1.43
C GLN A 325 14.61 -2.14 -2.50
N VAL A 326 13.34 -2.25 -2.91
CA VAL A 326 12.71 -1.35 -3.87
C VAL A 326 11.50 -0.62 -3.24
N GLY A 327 10.90 0.29 -3.98
CA GLY A 327 9.75 1.06 -3.51
C GLY A 327 10.12 2.34 -2.76
N LEU A 328 9.15 2.91 -2.05
CA LEU A 328 9.25 4.23 -1.41
C LEU A 328 9.84 4.20 0.00
N PHE A 329 10.32 3.06 0.46
CA PHE A 329 10.70 2.88 1.85
C PHE A 329 12.06 2.20 1.98
N LEU A 330 12.74 2.51 3.07
CA LEU A 330 13.87 1.74 3.53
C LEU A 330 13.48 1.06 4.85
N TRP A 331 13.61 -0.25 4.89
CA TRP A 331 13.33 -1.12 6.02
C TRP A 331 14.65 -1.57 6.63
N GLY A 332 14.85 -1.33 7.93
CA GLY A 332 16.09 -1.67 8.60
C GLY A 332 15.84 -2.26 9.98
N ARG A 333 16.69 -3.24 10.35
CA ARG A 333 16.72 -3.86 11.66
C ARG A 333 17.47 -2.95 12.62
N ILE A 334 16.88 -2.69 13.78
CA ILE A 334 17.45 -1.86 14.83
C ILE A 334 18.61 -2.57 15.54
N PRO A 335 19.55 -1.82 16.18
CA PRO A 335 20.64 -2.41 17.00
C PRO A 335 20.11 -3.33 18.10
N ASP A 336 20.88 -4.35 18.45
CA ASP A 336 20.50 -5.31 19.50
C ASP A 336 20.40 -4.67 20.89
N GLY A 337 21.11 -3.57 21.14
CA GLY A 337 21.01 -2.78 22.38
C GLY A 337 19.66 -2.09 22.61
N MET A 338 18.87 -1.87 21.56
CA MET A 338 17.52 -1.32 21.68
C MET A 338 16.53 -2.41 22.09
N ARG A 339 15.62 -2.10 23.02
CA ARG A 339 14.56 -3.02 23.44
C ARG A 339 13.64 -3.44 22.27
N ASP A 340 13.14 -2.46 21.53
CA ASP A 340 12.22 -2.62 20.40
C ASP A 340 12.24 -1.39 19.49
N ALA A 341 11.55 -1.49 18.36
CA ALA A 341 11.45 -0.40 17.38
C ALA A 341 10.71 0.84 17.92
N GLU A 342 9.76 0.67 18.83
CA GLU A 342 9.02 1.77 19.42
C GLU A 342 9.95 2.65 20.27
N GLN A 343 10.81 2.05 21.08
CA GLN A 343 11.80 2.80 21.87
C GLN A 343 12.68 3.68 20.97
N LEU A 344 13.23 3.14 19.88
CA LEU A 344 14.07 3.91 18.98
C LEU A 344 13.31 5.04 18.30
N THR A 345 12.10 4.77 17.80
CA THR A 345 11.30 5.79 17.10
C THR A 345 10.74 6.87 18.03
N ASP A 346 10.46 6.55 19.30
CA ASP A 346 10.06 7.52 20.30
C ASP A 346 11.25 8.42 20.70
N LEU A 347 12.45 7.87 20.92
CA LEU A 347 13.65 8.67 21.12
C LEU A 347 13.89 9.64 19.97
N LEU A 348 13.79 9.18 18.73
CA LEU A 348 13.91 10.05 17.55
C LEU A 348 12.84 11.15 17.51
N LEU A 349 11.61 10.84 17.86
CA LEU A 349 10.52 11.81 17.83
C LEU A 349 10.66 12.89 18.90
N TYR A 350 10.96 12.49 20.13
CA TYR A 350 10.94 13.42 21.28
C TYR A 350 12.25 14.15 21.49
N GLU A 351 13.39 13.51 21.22
CA GLU A 351 14.70 14.13 21.44
C GLU A 351 15.23 14.83 20.17
N GLU A 352 14.99 14.24 18.98
CA GLU A 352 15.52 14.75 17.71
C GLU A 352 14.47 15.42 16.82
N ASN A 353 13.19 15.39 17.20
CA ASN A 353 12.07 15.87 16.39
C ASN A 353 12.02 15.19 15.00
N ILE A 354 12.25 13.87 14.95
CA ILE A 354 12.19 13.08 13.72
C ILE A 354 11.16 11.98 13.88
N PHE A 355 10.12 11.99 13.04
CA PHE A 355 9.12 10.91 13.01
C PHE A 355 9.50 9.84 11.98
N ILE A 356 9.80 8.64 12.47
CA ILE A 356 10.02 7.41 11.68
C ILE A 356 8.98 6.37 12.12
N THR A 357 8.59 5.45 11.25
CA THR A 357 7.58 4.44 11.57
C THR A 357 8.21 3.22 12.23
N PRO A 358 7.80 2.82 13.44
CA PRO A 358 8.20 1.55 14.03
C PRO A 358 7.57 0.37 13.29
N GLY A 359 8.33 -0.69 13.09
CA GLY A 359 7.92 -1.80 12.26
C GLY A 359 6.78 -2.64 12.83
N MET A 360 6.56 -2.62 14.13
CA MET A 360 5.44 -3.31 14.79
C MET A 360 4.07 -2.86 14.28
N VAL A 361 3.96 -1.69 13.67
CA VAL A 361 2.74 -1.19 13.00
C VAL A 361 2.30 -2.13 11.88
N PHE A 362 3.23 -2.84 11.28
CA PHE A 362 2.99 -3.75 10.16
C PHE A 362 2.80 -5.20 10.59
N GLY A 363 3.00 -5.52 11.86
CA GLY A 363 2.87 -6.86 12.43
C GLY A 363 4.00 -7.19 13.42
N SER A 364 3.85 -8.30 14.15
CA SER A 364 4.77 -8.69 15.21
C SER A 364 6.22 -8.93 14.72
N ASN A 365 6.39 -9.44 13.50
CA ASN A 365 7.72 -9.64 12.91
C ASN A 365 8.45 -8.33 12.59
N GLY A 366 7.73 -7.19 12.62
CA GLY A 366 8.31 -5.86 12.51
C GLY A 366 8.89 -5.28 13.79
N ASN A 367 8.78 -5.97 14.95
CA ASN A 367 9.13 -5.39 16.26
C ASN A 367 10.62 -4.99 16.40
N ARG A 368 11.49 -5.63 15.60
CA ARG A 368 12.93 -5.31 15.56
C ARG A 368 13.33 -4.44 14.36
N TYR A 369 12.37 -3.79 13.69
CA TYR A 369 12.61 -3.04 12.47
C TYR A 369 12.00 -1.65 12.53
N ILE A 370 12.58 -0.71 11.77
CA ILE A 370 12.00 0.61 11.49
C ILE A 370 11.87 0.80 9.98
N ARG A 371 10.95 1.70 9.59
CA ARG A 371 10.72 2.05 8.19
C ARG A 371 10.91 3.54 7.97
N ILE A 372 11.90 3.93 7.15
CA ILE A 372 12.08 5.30 6.65
C ILE A 372 11.36 5.45 5.32
N SER A 373 10.58 6.52 5.19
CA SER A 373 9.95 6.95 3.94
C SER A 373 10.87 7.85 3.12
N LEU A 374 10.93 7.65 1.82
CA LEU A 374 11.64 8.51 0.87
C LEU A 374 10.80 9.72 0.39
N CYS A 375 9.63 9.95 1.01
CA CYS A 375 8.67 10.99 0.60
C CYS A 375 8.88 12.32 1.32
N ALA A 376 10.13 12.70 1.59
CA ALA A 376 10.51 14.03 2.09
C ALA A 376 11.58 14.62 1.18
N THR A 377 11.71 15.95 1.14
CA THR A 377 12.73 16.58 0.31
C THR A 377 14.14 16.21 0.76
N ARG A 378 15.12 16.26 -0.15
CA ARG A 378 16.52 15.96 0.17
C ARG A 378 17.06 16.85 1.28
N GLU A 379 16.64 18.11 1.33
CA GLU A 379 17.03 19.08 2.36
C GLU A 379 16.55 18.62 3.74
N ARG A 380 15.26 18.23 3.83
CA ARG A 380 14.69 17.74 5.11
C ARG A 380 15.31 16.42 5.54
N MET A 381 15.64 15.55 4.59
CA MET A 381 16.32 14.28 4.90
C MET A 381 17.77 14.51 5.36
N ARG A 382 18.51 15.46 4.75
CA ARG A 382 19.86 15.84 5.21
C ARG A 382 19.82 16.47 6.60
N GLU A 383 18.82 17.30 6.88
CA GLU A 383 18.61 17.87 8.21
C GLU A 383 18.34 16.76 9.25
N ALA A 384 17.51 15.76 8.92
CA ALA A 384 17.31 14.61 9.78
C ALA A 384 18.60 13.83 10.01
N LEU A 385 19.40 13.60 8.97
CA LEU A 385 20.72 12.97 9.10
C LEU A 385 21.64 13.75 10.05
N HIS A 386 21.69 15.09 9.87
CA HIS A 386 22.50 15.96 10.74
C HIS A 386 22.05 15.84 12.21
N ARG A 387 20.75 15.87 12.50
CA ARG A 387 20.21 15.70 13.85
C ARG A 387 20.56 14.35 14.44
N VAL A 388 20.42 13.27 13.67
CA VAL A 388 20.81 11.92 14.12
C VAL A 388 22.30 11.85 14.45
N GLN A 389 23.17 12.43 13.62
CA GLN A 389 24.62 12.35 13.80
C GLN A 389 25.16 13.19 14.97
N ASN A 390 24.50 14.30 15.31
CA ASN A 390 24.97 15.26 16.31
C ASN A 390 24.04 15.39 17.54
N GLY A 391 22.92 14.66 17.55
CA GLY A 391 21.92 14.70 18.59
C GLY A 391 22.20 13.79 19.78
N ALA A 392 21.35 13.91 20.79
CA ALA A 392 21.42 13.12 22.03
C ALA A 392 21.28 11.62 21.79
N ILE A 393 20.62 11.23 20.71
CA ILE A 393 20.41 9.82 20.32
C ILE A 393 21.72 9.04 20.25
N GLN A 394 22.84 9.66 19.83
CA GLN A 394 24.15 9.02 19.72
C GLN A 394 24.71 8.53 21.05
N SER A 395 24.27 9.09 22.16
CA SER A 395 24.69 8.64 23.50
C SER A 395 23.93 7.41 24.00
N VAL A 396 22.88 7.00 23.29
CA VAL A 396 21.98 5.90 23.65
C VAL A 396 22.15 4.69 22.72
N LEU A 397 22.64 4.92 21.51
CA LEU A 397 22.96 3.88 20.53
C LEU A 397 24.25 3.13 20.89
#